data_f6ef15de0410fead9c0f7cfb2652b73d
#
_entry.id   f6ef15de0410fead9c0f7cfb2652b73d
#
_cell.length_a   1.000
_cell.length_b   1.000
_cell.length_c   1.000
_cell.angle_alpha   90.00
_cell.angle_beta   90.00
_cell.angle_gamma   90.00
#
_symmetry.space_group_name_H-M   'P 1'
#
loop_
_entity.id
_entity.type
_entity.pdbx_description
1 polymer ?
#
loop_
_entity_poly.entity_id
_entity_poly.type
_entity_poly.pdbx_seq_one_letter_code
_entity_poly.pdbx_strand_id
1 'polypeptide(L)'
;MNPSESTLLRAARWLAFGSGTAIMVGIAPSQIFLALAFAALLACGEPLRLPRIKLPLGLFLLGTIISLAFSDNPAAGLPQIRKFYVFLELLVIFSLLRSVEMVRLLFLSWAGIGAVTAVRGFVQFASKVQEAHRLGRNFYDFYVGERITGFTSHWNTYSAEEMFAFIMLVAFLLFAPGTRKRLWLWLICGALILIAIVLGETRGIWIALAVAGLYLVWFWKRWMVIAAPAVALLGIALAPSAMQERFTSIFKPKSVDSNQFRVVTWRTGLRMVKAHPWLGLGPEEPHLQFEKYVPEDIPRPLPSGWYGHLHNIYLHYAAERGIPTMLVLLWMLLQILYDFWRGLRILPPGPSNRRFLLHGGIAAVLATMAEGFVELNLGDSEVLTMFLVIVACGYLALEKDLAFD
;
A
#
# COMPACT_ATOMS: atom_id res chain seq x y z
N MET A 1 -0.68 20.24 -23.67
CA MET A 1 -1.96 19.61 -24.10
C MET A 1 -2.10 19.80 -25.59
N ASN A 2 -2.40 18.73 -26.32
CA ASN A 2 -2.47 18.78 -27.79
C ASN A 2 -3.79 19.46 -28.21
N PRO A 3 -3.78 20.53 -29.06
CA PRO A 3 -5.01 21.24 -29.49
C PRO A 3 -6.00 20.37 -30.27
N SER A 4 -5.55 19.23 -30.81
CA SER A 4 -6.36 18.29 -31.60
C SER A 4 -7.02 17.18 -30.74
N GLU A 5 -6.85 17.21 -29.43
CA GLU A 5 -7.40 16.19 -28.54
C GLU A 5 -8.91 16.38 -28.36
N SER A 6 -9.71 15.30 -28.51
CA SER A 6 -11.15 15.36 -28.30
C SER A 6 -11.48 15.73 -26.85
N THR A 7 -12.57 16.51 -26.68
CA THR A 7 -13.06 16.91 -25.35
C THR A 7 -13.34 15.70 -24.46
N LEU A 8 -13.84 14.61 -25.05
CA LEU A 8 -14.14 13.37 -24.33
C LEU A 8 -12.87 12.68 -23.83
N LEU A 9 -11.80 12.60 -24.63
CA LEU A 9 -10.52 12.03 -24.20
C LEU A 9 -9.89 12.85 -23.07
N ARG A 10 -9.99 14.17 -23.14
CA ARG A 10 -9.54 15.06 -22.07
C ARG A 10 -10.32 14.81 -20.78
N ALA A 11 -11.64 14.68 -20.85
CA ALA A 11 -12.48 14.32 -19.70
C ALA A 11 -12.10 12.97 -19.14
N ALA A 12 -11.90 11.94 -19.99
CA ALA A 12 -11.46 10.61 -19.57
C ALA A 12 -10.15 10.64 -18.75
N ARG A 13 -9.15 11.43 -19.21
CA ARG A 13 -7.87 11.60 -18.49
C ARG A 13 -8.05 12.27 -17.14
N TRP A 14 -8.90 13.30 -17.03
CA TRP A 14 -9.16 13.95 -15.74
C TRP A 14 -9.97 13.07 -14.80
N LEU A 15 -10.87 12.24 -15.30
CA LEU A 15 -11.59 11.24 -14.52
C LEU A 15 -10.63 10.16 -13.99
N ALA A 16 -9.70 9.68 -14.81
CA ALA A 16 -8.65 8.75 -14.37
C ALA A 16 -7.72 9.38 -13.33
N PHE A 17 -7.33 10.63 -13.52
CA PHE A 17 -6.59 11.40 -12.51
C PHE A 17 -7.41 11.51 -11.21
N GLY A 18 -8.71 11.81 -11.32
CA GLY A 18 -9.64 11.89 -10.18
C GLY A 18 -9.74 10.57 -9.43
N SER A 19 -9.81 9.43 -10.15
CA SER A 19 -9.82 8.09 -9.53
C SER A 19 -8.57 7.85 -8.69
N GLY A 20 -7.38 8.05 -9.29
CA GLY A 20 -6.11 7.83 -8.59
C GLY A 20 -5.84 8.82 -7.46
N THR A 21 -6.49 10.00 -7.41
CA THR A 21 -6.28 10.98 -6.33
C THR A 21 -7.34 10.91 -5.24
N ALA A 22 -8.61 10.68 -5.59
CA ALA A 22 -9.72 10.67 -4.66
C ALA A 22 -9.66 9.50 -3.67
N ILE A 23 -8.86 8.48 -3.94
CA ILE A 23 -8.68 7.33 -3.04
C ILE A 23 -8.20 7.74 -1.65
N MET A 24 -7.33 8.74 -1.55
CA MET A 24 -6.87 9.30 -0.27
C MET A 24 -7.94 10.06 0.53
N VAL A 25 -9.10 10.30 -0.06
CA VAL A 25 -10.26 10.91 0.61
C VAL A 25 -11.30 9.85 0.96
N GLY A 26 -11.38 8.80 0.13
CA GLY A 26 -12.24 7.66 0.36
C GLY A 26 -12.48 6.82 -0.89
N ILE A 27 -12.84 5.57 -0.66
CA ILE A 27 -13.02 4.57 -1.71
C ILE A 27 -14.17 4.93 -2.67
N ALA A 28 -15.31 5.42 -2.16
CA ALA A 28 -16.49 5.67 -2.98
C ALA A 28 -16.26 6.73 -4.08
N PRO A 29 -15.70 7.93 -3.80
CA PRO A 29 -15.41 8.89 -4.86
C PRO A 29 -14.39 8.36 -5.86
N SER A 30 -13.35 7.62 -5.42
CA SER A 30 -12.38 6.99 -6.31
C SER A 30 -13.05 6.02 -7.28
N GLN A 31 -13.93 5.15 -6.79
CA GLN A 31 -14.63 4.16 -7.61
C GLN A 31 -15.62 4.79 -8.60
N ILE A 32 -16.30 5.87 -8.21
CA ILE A 32 -17.16 6.63 -9.13
C ILE A 32 -16.32 7.20 -10.28
N PHE A 33 -15.20 7.84 -9.97
CA PHE A 33 -14.30 8.35 -11.01
C PHE A 33 -13.72 7.22 -11.87
N LEU A 34 -13.37 6.06 -11.29
CA LEU A 34 -12.90 4.90 -12.03
C LEU A 34 -13.94 4.40 -13.03
N ALA A 35 -15.19 4.23 -12.60
CA ALA A 35 -16.28 3.78 -13.46
C ALA A 35 -16.53 4.77 -14.61
N LEU A 36 -16.56 6.07 -14.32
CA LEU A 36 -16.73 7.12 -15.34
C LEU A 36 -15.52 7.19 -16.27
N ALA A 37 -14.30 7.07 -15.77
CA ALA A 37 -13.08 7.05 -16.58
C ALA A 37 -13.04 5.85 -17.52
N PHE A 38 -13.45 4.67 -17.04
CA PHE A 38 -13.52 3.46 -17.84
C PHE A 38 -14.59 3.57 -18.94
N ALA A 39 -15.79 4.05 -18.59
CA ALA A 39 -16.85 4.31 -19.58
C ALA A 39 -16.40 5.31 -20.65
N ALA A 40 -15.76 6.43 -20.25
CA ALA A 40 -15.22 7.42 -21.15
C ALA A 40 -14.07 6.86 -22.02
N LEU A 41 -13.20 6.00 -21.48
CA LEU A 41 -12.14 5.31 -22.22
C LEU A 41 -12.72 4.47 -23.37
N LEU A 42 -13.77 3.69 -23.08
CA LEU A 42 -14.48 2.89 -24.08
C LEU A 42 -15.15 3.77 -25.13
N ALA A 43 -15.81 4.86 -24.71
CA ALA A 43 -16.50 5.79 -25.62
C ALA A 43 -15.53 6.58 -26.53
N CYS A 44 -14.29 6.81 -26.08
CA CYS A 44 -13.26 7.45 -26.91
C CYS A 44 -12.69 6.53 -27.99
N GLY A 45 -12.90 5.22 -27.91
CA GLY A 45 -12.26 4.25 -28.81
C GLY A 45 -10.74 4.13 -28.62
N GLU A 46 -10.19 4.64 -27.52
CA GLU A 46 -8.77 4.49 -27.22
C GLU A 46 -8.43 3.02 -26.89
N PRO A 47 -7.24 2.54 -27.28
CA PRO A 47 -6.88 1.16 -27.04
C PRO A 47 -6.75 0.85 -25.55
N LEU A 48 -7.36 -0.23 -25.12
CA LEU A 48 -7.19 -0.77 -23.78
C LEU A 48 -5.78 -1.35 -23.64
N ARG A 49 -4.97 -0.77 -22.77
CA ARG A 49 -3.58 -1.17 -22.57
C ARG A 49 -3.38 -1.74 -21.17
N LEU A 50 -2.62 -2.81 -21.10
CA LEU A 50 -2.16 -3.40 -19.84
C LEU A 50 -0.64 -3.49 -19.84
N PRO A 51 0.01 -3.23 -18.70
CA PRO A 51 1.45 -3.37 -18.56
C PRO A 51 1.90 -4.84 -18.68
N ARG A 52 3.23 -5.05 -18.72
CA ARG A 52 3.84 -6.38 -18.94
C ARG A 52 3.43 -7.43 -17.90
N ILE A 53 2.95 -7.03 -16.74
CA ILE A 53 2.46 -7.95 -15.69
C ILE A 53 1.09 -8.57 -15.99
N LYS A 54 0.51 -8.34 -17.16
CA LYS A 54 -0.82 -8.89 -17.54
C LYS A 54 -0.92 -10.41 -17.37
N LEU A 55 0.16 -11.16 -17.62
CA LEU A 55 0.16 -12.62 -17.49
C LEU A 55 0.10 -13.06 -16.01
N PRO A 56 1.04 -12.68 -15.11
CA PRO A 56 0.92 -13.08 -13.72
C PRO A 56 -0.33 -12.50 -13.05
N LEU A 57 -0.79 -11.30 -13.43
CA LEU A 57 -2.06 -10.75 -12.95
C LEU A 57 -3.25 -11.64 -13.37
N GLY A 58 -3.34 -12.00 -14.66
CA GLY A 58 -4.39 -12.88 -15.16
C GLY A 58 -4.40 -14.25 -14.48
N LEU A 59 -3.22 -14.84 -14.26
CA LEU A 59 -3.08 -16.12 -13.54
C LEU A 59 -3.47 -16.00 -12.06
N PHE A 60 -3.18 -14.88 -11.40
CA PHE A 60 -3.61 -14.63 -10.01
C PHE A 60 -5.14 -14.53 -9.91
N LEU A 61 -5.79 -13.80 -10.83
CA LEU A 61 -7.24 -13.70 -10.88
C LEU A 61 -7.88 -15.05 -11.21
N LEU A 62 -7.33 -15.78 -12.18
CA LEU A 62 -7.79 -17.12 -12.54
C LEU A 62 -7.63 -18.11 -11.37
N GLY A 63 -6.48 -18.10 -10.69
CA GLY A 63 -6.26 -18.94 -9.51
C GLY A 63 -7.26 -18.65 -8.39
N THR A 64 -7.65 -17.37 -8.21
CA THR A 64 -8.70 -16.98 -7.27
C THR A 64 -10.07 -17.55 -7.66
N ILE A 65 -10.43 -17.51 -8.95
CA ILE A 65 -11.70 -18.09 -9.47
C ILE A 65 -11.69 -19.61 -9.29
N ILE A 66 -10.60 -20.28 -9.63
CA ILE A 66 -10.47 -21.73 -9.46
C ILE A 66 -10.60 -22.09 -7.98
N SER A 67 -9.87 -21.41 -7.09
CA SER A 67 -9.98 -21.64 -5.64
C SER A 67 -11.42 -21.45 -5.14
N LEU A 68 -12.13 -20.41 -5.60
CA LEU A 68 -13.54 -20.20 -5.26
C LEU A 68 -14.43 -21.34 -5.74
N ALA A 69 -14.24 -21.82 -6.97
CA ALA A 69 -15.05 -22.88 -7.55
C ALA A 69 -14.93 -24.22 -6.82
N PHE A 70 -13.81 -24.46 -6.15
CA PHE A 70 -13.52 -25.66 -5.38
C PHE A 70 -13.62 -25.45 -3.85
N SER A 71 -14.09 -24.27 -3.38
CA SER A 71 -14.31 -24.01 -1.95
C SER A 71 -15.58 -24.69 -1.43
N ASP A 72 -15.64 -24.94 -0.13
CA ASP A 72 -16.81 -25.51 0.53
C ASP A 72 -18.03 -24.57 0.48
N ASN A 73 -17.80 -23.24 0.43
CA ASN A 73 -18.86 -22.23 0.37
C ASN A 73 -18.54 -21.11 -0.65
N PRO A 74 -18.73 -21.35 -1.96
CA PRO A 74 -18.46 -20.38 -2.99
C PRO A 74 -19.22 -19.03 -2.81
N ALA A 75 -20.41 -19.08 -2.21
CA ALA A 75 -21.21 -17.87 -1.98
C ALA A 75 -20.52 -16.87 -1.04
N ALA A 76 -19.83 -17.36 -0.02
CA ALA A 76 -19.07 -16.53 0.91
C ALA A 76 -17.89 -15.81 0.24
N GLY A 77 -17.27 -16.43 -0.77
CA GLY A 77 -16.12 -15.88 -1.48
C GLY A 77 -16.45 -14.92 -2.63
N LEU A 78 -17.72 -14.80 -3.05
CA LEU A 78 -18.14 -13.89 -4.14
C LEU A 78 -17.72 -12.42 -3.92
N PRO A 79 -17.71 -11.85 -2.72
CA PRO A 79 -17.21 -10.48 -2.49
C PRO A 79 -15.78 -10.28 -2.97
N GLN A 80 -14.90 -11.29 -2.89
CA GLN A 80 -13.53 -11.20 -3.39
C GLN A 80 -13.47 -11.14 -4.92
N ILE A 81 -14.37 -11.82 -5.62
CA ILE A 81 -14.48 -11.72 -7.09
C ILE A 81 -15.01 -10.35 -7.49
N ARG A 82 -15.97 -9.81 -6.73
CA ARG A 82 -16.47 -8.43 -6.98
C ARG A 82 -15.36 -7.41 -6.87
N LYS A 83 -14.39 -7.59 -5.97
CA LYS A 83 -13.22 -6.70 -5.85
C LYS A 83 -12.30 -6.68 -7.08
N PHE A 84 -12.47 -7.58 -8.06
CA PHE A 84 -11.67 -7.56 -9.28
C PHE A 84 -11.80 -6.27 -10.07
N TYR A 85 -12.90 -5.51 -9.92
CA TYR A 85 -13.03 -4.21 -10.55
C TYR A 85 -11.93 -3.21 -10.13
N VAL A 86 -11.32 -3.38 -8.94
CA VAL A 86 -10.21 -2.52 -8.49
C VAL A 86 -9.02 -2.62 -9.44
N PHE A 87 -8.80 -3.78 -10.07
CA PHE A 87 -7.71 -3.96 -11.05
C PHE A 87 -7.94 -3.19 -12.36
N LEU A 88 -9.17 -2.67 -12.60
CA LEU A 88 -9.42 -1.73 -13.70
C LEU A 88 -8.63 -0.43 -13.53
N GLU A 89 -8.27 -0.07 -12.29
CA GLU A 89 -7.41 1.09 -12.02
C GLU A 89 -6.08 1.00 -12.78
N LEU A 90 -5.44 -0.18 -12.76
CA LEU A 90 -4.21 -0.43 -13.52
C LEU A 90 -4.40 -0.20 -15.03
N LEU A 91 -5.51 -0.70 -15.58
CA LEU A 91 -5.84 -0.57 -17.01
C LEU A 91 -6.14 0.89 -17.38
N VAL A 92 -6.98 1.56 -16.59
CA VAL A 92 -7.44 2.93 -16.84
C VAL A 92 -6.28 3.92 -16.74
N ILE A 93 -5.49 3.85 -15.66
CA ILE A 93 -4.33 4.71 -15.46
C ILE A 93 -3.30 4.49 -16.57
N PHE A 94 -2.95 3.23 -16.88
CA PHE A 94 -1.97 2.92 -17.92
C PHE A 94 -2.41 3.30 -19.34
N SER A 95 -3.74 3.27 -19.61
CA SER A 95 -4.28 3.69 -20.91
C SER A 95 -4.37 5.20 -21.07
N LEU A 96 -4.74 5.95 -20.04
CA LEU A 96 -5.14 7.36 -20.12
C LEU A 96 -4.09 8.36 -19.62
N LEU A 97 -3.33 8.07 -18.56
CA LEU A 97 -2.39 9.03 -17.95
C LEU A 97 -1.05 9.10 -18.70
N ARG A 98 -1.08 9.37 -19.99
CA ARG A 98 0.10 9.36 -20.86
C ARG A 98 0.87 10.70 -20.89
N SER A 99 0.68 11.58 -19.90
CA SER A 99 1.39 12.86 -19.76
C SER A 99 2.19 12.86 -18.46
N VAL A 100 3.46 13.26 -18.56
CA VAL A 100 4.35 13.38 -17.40
C VAL A 100 3.84 14.42 -16.41
N GLU A 101 3.24 15.49 -16.90
CA GLU A 101 2.68 16.56 -16.05
C GLU A 101 1.52 16.02 -15.20
N MET A 102 0.62 15.23 -15.80
CA MET A 102 -0.50 14.63 -15.06
C MET A 102 -0.01 13.61 -14.04
N VAL A 103 0.97 12.76 -14.38
CA VAL A 103 1.56 11.80 -13.45
C VAL A 103 2.27 12.50 -12.29
N ARG A 104 3.05 13.56 -12.57
CA ARG A 104 3.66 14.40 -11.51
C ARG A 104 2.60 15.04 -10.63
N LEU A 105 1.57 15.63 -11.23
CA LEU A 105 0.48 16.27 -10.50
C LEU A 105 -0.23 15.28 -9.60
N LEU A 106 -0.46 14.05 -10.06
CA LEU A 106 -1.09 12.99 -9.27
C LEU A 106 -0.32 12.73 -7.97
N PHE A 107 0.99 12.47 -8.05
CA PHE A 107 1.79 12.20 -6.84
C PHE A 107 2.00 13.43 -5.95
N LEU A 108 2.06 14.64 -6.53
CA LEU A 108 2.08 15.87 -5.75
C LEU A 108 0.71 16.16 -5.11
N SER A 109 -0.39 15.75 -5.72
CA SER A 109 -1.71 15.81 -5.11
C SER A 109 -1.81 14.83 -3.93
N TRP A 110 -1.24 13.62 -4.03
CA TRP A 110 -1.13 12.72 -2.89
C TRP A 110 -0.36 13.35 -1.72
N ALA A 111 0.77 14.02 -2.00
CA ALA A 111 1.51 14.71 -0.95
C ALA A 111 0.71 15.85 -0.31
N GLY A 112 -0.07 16.61 -1.10
CA GLY A 112 -0.93 17.68 -0.59
C GLY A 112 -2.11 17.15 0.21
N ILE A 113 -2.84 16.15 -0.31
CA ILE A 113 -3.95 15.52 0.39
C ILE A 113 -3.45 14.80 1.64
N GLY A 114 -2.33 14.07 1.56
CA GLY A 114 -1.70 13.42 2.72
C GLY A 114 -1.34 14.41 3.82
N ALA A 115 -0.83 15.59 3.47
CA ALA A 115 -0.60 16.64 4.47
C ALA A 115 -1.90 17.13 5.14
N VAL A 116 -3.01 17.20 4.40
CA VAL A 116 -4.33 17.57 4.96
C VAL A 116 -4.86 16.46 5.85
N THR A 117 -4.79 15.20 5.42
CA THR A 117 -5.22 14.04 6.23
C THR A 117 -4.35 13.90 7.48
N ALA A 118 -3.05 14.21 7.38
CA ALA A 118 -2.14 14.25 8.53
C ALA A 118 -2.59 15.28 9.57
N VAL A 119 -2.97 16.50 9.16
CA VAL A 119 -3.50 17.53 10.10
C VAL A 119 -4.74 17.03 10.81
N ARG A 120 -5.68 16.36 10.09
CA ARG A 120 -6.84 15.71 10.72
C ARG A 120 -6.39 14.63 11.72
N GLY A 121 -5.39 13.81 11.36
CA GLY A 121 -4.80 12.82 12.26
C GLY A 121 -4.25 13.45 13.54
N PHE A 122 -3.62 14.63 13.48
CA PHE A 122 -3.13 15.34 14.66
C PHE A 122 -4.26 15.78 15.59
N VAL A 123 -5.37 16.26 15.03
CA VAL A 123 -6.58 16.60 15.81
C VAL A 123 -7.16 15.36 16.48
N GLN A 124 -7.24 14.22 15.75
CA GLN A 124 -7.68 12.95 16.32
C GLN A 124 -6.73 12.51 17.45
N PHE A 125 -5.41 12.60 17.25
CA PHE A 125 -4.42 12.23 18.26
C PHE A 125 -4.58 13.05 19.53
N ALA A 126 -4.67 14.39 19.41
CA ALA A 126 -4.88 15.27 20.56
C ALA A 126 -6.19 14.93 21.32
N SER A 127 -7.26 14.63 20.59
CA SER A 127 -8.54 14.17 21.18
C SER A 127 -8.38 12.85 21.95
N LYS A 128 -7.62 11.86 21.41
CA LYS A 128 -7.35 10.58 22.06
C LYS A 128 -6.49 10.73 23.33
N VAL A 129 -5.53 11.67 23.34
CA VAL A 129 -4.75 12.00 24.54
C VAL A 129 -5.67 12.55 25.63
N GLN A 130 -6.55 13.49 25.28
CA GLN A 130 -7.50 14.07 26.23
C GLN A 130 -8.49 13.02 26.77
N GLU A 131 -8.97 12.14 25.90
CA GLU A 131 -9.90 11.06 26.26
C GLU A 131 -9.26 10.06 27.23
N ALA A 132 -8.03 9.61 26.94
CA ALA A 132 -7.29 8.70 27.83
C ALA A 132 -7.08 9.33 29.21
N HIS A 133 -6.68 10.60 29.25
CA HIS A 133 -6.53 11.36 30.49
C HIS A 133 -7.84 11.46 31.28
N ARG A 134 -8.94 11.81 30.59
CA ARG A 134 -10.29 11.88 31.23
C ARG A 134 -10.74 10.57 31.81
N LEU A 135 -10.38 9.44 31.15
CA LEU A 135 -10.74 8.08 31.60
C LEU A 135 -9.75 7.53 32.64
N GLY A 136 -8.69 8.26 33.01
CA GLY A 136 -7.65 7.78 33.93
C GLY A 136 -6.88 6.55 33.41
N ARG A 137 -6.86 6.34 32.08
CA ARG A 137 -6.20 5.18 31.46
C ARG A 137 -4.76 5.51 31.06
N ASN A 138 -3.89 4.49 31.11
CA ASN A 138 -2.58 4.62 30.48
C ASN A 138 -2.75 4.90 28.98
N PHE A 139 -2.09 5.95 28.48
CA PHE A 139 -2.26 6.40 27.09
C PHE A 139 -1.87 5.31 26.09
N TYR A 140 -0.75 4.62 26.32
CA TYR A 140 -0.29 3.57 25.42
C TYR A 140 -1.32 2.45 25.28
N ASP A 141 -1.83 1.92 26.40
CA ASP A 141 -2.79 0.80 26.40
C ASP A 141 -4.13 1.21 25.75
N PHE A 142 -4.55 2.47 25.96
CA PHE A 142 -5.73 3.01 25.33
C PHE A 142 -5.54 3.21 23.81
N TYR A 143 -4.41 3.82 23.42
CA TYR A 143 -4.17 4.26 22.05
C TYR A 143 -3.89 3.10 21.09
N VAL A 144 -3.31 1.99 21.56
CA VAL A 144 -3.07 0.80 20.72
C VAL A 144 -4.35 0.28 20.05
N GLY A 145 -5.53 0.42 20.70
CA GLY A 145 -6.83 0.02 20.15
C GLY A 145 -7.60 1.14 19.41
N GLU A 146 -7.15 2.41 19.54
CA GLU A 146 -7.93 3.59 19.14
C GLU A 146 -7.10 4.61 18.36
N ARG A 147 -6.24 4.12 17.45
CA ARG A 147 -5.30 4.97 16.71
C ARG A 147 -5.97 5.90 15.71
N ILE A 148 -5.21 6.90 15.26
CA ILE A 148 -5.67 7.86 14.23
C ILE A 148 -5.96 7.17 12.91
N THR A 149 -6.97 7.65 12.20
CA THR A 149 -7.45 7.09 10.94
C THR A 149 -7.51 8.10 9.79
N GLY A 150 -7.18 9.39 10.03
CA GLY A 150 -7.36 10.42 9.00
C GLY A 150 -8.79 10.48 8.47
N PHE A 151 -8.98 10.32 7.18
CA PHE A 151 -10.31 10.22 6.53
C PHE A 151 -10.76 8.78 6.30
N THR A 152 -9.89 7.78 6.49
CA THR A 152 -10.22 6.37 6.29
C THR A 152 -10.98 5.79 7.50
N SER A 153 -11.48 4.57 7.34
CA SER A 153 -12.19 3.85 8.42
C SER A 153 -11.24 3.12 9.38
N HIS A 154 -9.98 2.87 8.97
CA HIS A 154 -9.05 2.05 9.72
C HIS A 154 -7.63 2.63 9.72
N TRP A 155 -6.93 2.52 10.84
CA TRP A 155 -5.57 3.07 11.02
C TRP A 155 -4.50 2.41 10.13
N ASN A 156 -4.63 1.10 9.80
CA ASN A 156 -3.68 0.46 8.89
C ASN A 156 -3.82 1.01 7.47
N THR A 157 -5.05 1.17 6.97
CA THR A 157 -5.35 1.78 5.68
C THR A 157 -4.77 3.18 5.61
N TYR A 158 -5.11 4.03 6.59
CA TYR A 158 -4.56 5.38 6.71
C TYR A 158 -3.04 5.42 6.68
N SER A 159 -2.39 4.60 7.52
CA SER A 159 -0.93 4.57 7.60
C SER A 159 -0.27 4.08 6.31
N ALA A 160 -0.91 3.15 5.58
CA ALA A 160 -0.43 2.65 4.30
C ALA A 160 -0.58 3.68 3.16
N GLU A 161 -1.69 4.42 3.13
CA GLU A 161 -1.89 5.55 2.20
C GLU A 161 -0.84 6.63 2.40
N GLU A 162 -0.62 7.06 3.65
CA GLU A 162 0.42 8.04 3.99
C GLU A 162 1.82 7.53 3.65
N MET A 163 2.10 6.24 3.84
CA MET A 163 3.37 5.63 3.46
C MET A 163 3.60 5.73 1.94
N PHE A 164 2.62 5.39 1.10
CA PHE A 164 2.77 5.49 -0.35
C PHE A 164 2.93 6.95 -0.81
N ALA A 165 2.14 7.87 -0.27
CA ALA A 165 2.28 9.29 -0.55
C ALA A 165 3.68 9.81 -0.17
N PHE A 166 4.19 9.42 1.00
CA PHE A 166 5.52 9.78 1.48
C PHE A 166 6.63 9.19 0.60
N ILE A 167 6.58 7.90 0.28
CA ILE A 167 7.57 7.23 -0.59
C ILE A 167 7.66 7.94 -1.94
N MET A 168 6.52 8.21 -2.58
CA MET A 168 6.49 8.87 -3.88
C MET A 168 6.97 10.32 -3.80
N LEU A 169 6.64 11.05 -2.74
CA LEU A 169 7.16 12.40 -2.50
C LEU A 169 8.67 12.40 -2.30
N VAL A 170 9.22 11.50 -1.49
CA VAL A 170 10.67 11.38 -1.27
C VAL A 170 11.37 11.00 -2.60
N ALA A 171 10.85 10.03 -3.35
CA ALA A 171 11.39 9.68 -4.65
C ALA A 171 11.38 10.88 -5.62
N PHE A 172 10.30 11.67 -5.63
CA PHE A 172 10.21 12.91 -6.41
C PHE A 172 11.29 13.91 -5.99
N LEU A 173 11.47 14.16 -4.70
CA LEU A 173 12.46 15.12 -4.20
C LEU A 173 13.90 14.71 -4.52
N LEU A 174 14.19 13.41 -4.52
CA LEU A 174 15.54 12.88 -4.72
C LEU A 174 15.92 12.70 -6.19
N PHE A 175 14.97 12.34 -7.06
CA PHE A 175 15.27 11.87 -8.41
C PHE A 175 14.59 12.67 -9.54
N ALA A 176 13.55 13.49 -9.27
CA ALA A 176 12.90 14.27 -10.32
C ALA A 176 13.66 15.58 -10.61
N PRO A 177 13.55 16.10 -11.85
CA PRO A 177 14.14 17.40 -12.22
C PRO A 177 13.28 18.56 -11.69
N GLY A 178 13.92 19.72 -11.46
CA GLY A 178 13.21 20.97 -11.16
C GLY A 178 12.52 21.03 -9.79
N THR A 179 12.91 20.19 -8.84
CA THR A 179 12.30 20.11 -7.48
C THR A 179 12.56 21.33 -6.61
N ARG A 180 13.56 22.19 -6.94
CA ARG A 180 13.93 23.35 -6.14
C ARG A 180 12.82 24.41 -6.02
N LYS A 181 11.96 24.54 -7.05
CA LYS A 181 10.79 25.43 -6.99
C LYS A 181 9.79 24.85 -5.98
N ARG A 182 9.43 25.65 -4.95
CA ARG A 182 8.53 25.25 -3.86
C ARG A 182 9.04 24.10 -3.00
N LEU A 183 10.34 23.86 -2.95
CA LEU A 183 10.95 22.79 -2.14
C LEU A 183 10.44 22.82 -0.68
N TRP A 184 10.37 24.01 -0.08
CA TRP A 184 9.88 24.19 1.29
C TRP A 184 8.46 23.66 1.50
N LEU A 185 7.57 23.82 0.49
CA LEU A 185 6.19 23.29 0.55
C LEU A 185 6.19 21.76 0.63
N TRP A 186 6.98 21.12 -0.24
CA TRP A 186 7.05 19.66 -0.27
C TRP A 186 7.76 19.08 0.96
N LEU A 187 8.72 19.80 1.53
CA LEU A 187 9.33 19.42 2.81
C LEU A 187 8.33 19.52 3.96
N ILE A 188 7.48 20.57 4.00
CA ILE A 188 6.40 20.67 4.99
C ILE A 188 5.40 19.53 4.82
N CYS A 189 4.91 19.26 3.59
CA CYS A 189 4.02 18.12 3.34
C CYS A 189 4.65 16.81 3.81
N GLY A 190 5.91 16.55 3.45
CA GLY A 190 6.63 15.36 3.87
C GLY A 190 6.80 15.25 5.38
N ALA A 191 7.09 16.36 6.07
CA ALA A 191 7.20 16.39 7.53
C ALA A 191 5.85 16.07 8.20
N LEU A 192 4.75 16.67 7.74
CA LEU A 192 3.41 16.41 8.26
C LEU A 192 3.02 14.94 8.08
N ILE A 193 3.22 14.39 6.88
CA ILE A 193 2.94 12.97 6.58
C ILE A 193 3.80 12.05 7.46
N LEU A 194 5.11 12.32 7.57
CA LEU A 194 6.02 11.50 8.39
C LEU A 194 5.61 11.51 9.87
N ILE A 195 5.27 12.68 10.42
CA ILE A 195 4.77 12.78 11.80
C ILE A 195 3.47 11.98 11.96
N ALA A 196 2.55 12.06 11.01
CA ALA A 196 1.31 11.29 11.04
C ALA A 196 1.55 9.76 11.00
N ILE A 197 2.50 9.29 10.17
CA ILE A 197 2.92 7.88 10.14
C ILE A 197 3.48 7.44 11.50
N VAL A 198 4.29 8.28 12.12
CA VAL A 198 4.86 8.01 13.45
C VAL A 198 3.76 7.95 14.50
N LEU A 199 2.85 8.92 14.52
CA LEU A 199 1.72 8.99 15.44
C LEU A 199 0.69 7.85 15.20
N GLY A 200 0.60 7.31 13.98
CA GLY A 200 -0.25 6.16 13.65
C GLY A 200 0.17 4.86 14.34
N GLU A 201 1.39 4.80 14.91
CA GLU A 201 1.94 3.66 15.67
C GLU A 201 1.78 2.29 14.99
N THR A 202 1.75 2.27 13.65
CA THR A 202 1.63 1.04 12.86
C THR A 202 3.02 0.48 12.57
N ARG A 203 3.48 -0.48 13.40
CA ARG A 203 4.85 -1.04 13.35
C ARG A 203 5.21 -1.63 12.00
N GLY A 204 4.26 -2.29 11.31
CA GLY A 204 4.47 -2.83 9.96
C GLY A 204 4.84 -1.75 8.96
N ILE A 205 4.16 -0.60 9.02
CA ILE A 205 4.45 0.56 8.17
C ILE A 205 5.82 1.16 8.48
N TRP A 206 6.24 1.22 9.75
CA TRP A 206 7.58 1.71 10.10
C TRP A 206 8.69 0.83 9.50
N ILE A 207 8.53 -0.50 9.55
CA ILE A 207 9.45 -1.47 8.93
C ILE A 207 9.45 -1.30 7.41
N ALA A 208 8.28 -1.20 6.80
CA ALA A 208 8.13 -1.00 5.36
C ALA A 208 8.79 0.30 4.89
N LEU A 209 8.56 1.39 5.63
CA LEU A 209 9.16 2.70 5.34
C LEU A 209 10.69 2.69 5.53
N ALA A 210 11.20 1.97 6.53
CA ALA A 210 12.64 1.79 6.72
C ALA A 210 13.27 1.07 5.52
N VAL A 211 12.67 -0.02 5.03
CA VAL A 211 13.13 -0.75 3.84
C VAL A 211 13.12 0.14 2.60
N ALA A 212 12.00 0.83 2.33
CA ALA A 212 11.87 1.75 1.21
C ALA A 212 12.85 2.93 1.30
N GLY A 213 12.98 3.51 2.49
CA GLY A 213 13.88 4.63 2.77
C GLY A 213 15.35 4.24 2.57
N LEU A 214 15.79 3.10 3.10
CA LEU A 214 17.15 2.58 2.89
C LEU A 214 17.44 2.36 1.40
N TYR A 215 16.49 1.82 0.64
CA TYR A 215 16.61 1.69 -0.81
C TYR A 215 16.79 3.07 -1.48
N LEU A 216 15.93 4.04 -1.21
CA LEU A 216 15.95 5.37 -1.83
C LEU A 216 17.26 6.12 -1.51
N VAL A 217 17.70 6.12 -0.25
CA VAL A 217 18.93 6.81 0.16
C VAL A 217 20.20 6.10 -0.39
N TRP A 218 20.19 4.77 -0.53
CA TRP A 218 21.28 4.03 -1.17
C TRP A 218 21.54 4.50 -2.60
N PHE A 219 20.47 4.70 -3.39
CA PHE A 219 20.57 5.13 -4.78
C PHE A 219 20.75 6.65 -4.95
N TRP A 220 20.45 7.43 -3.90
CA TRP A 220 20.73 8.86 -3.90
C TRP A 220 22.11 9.19 -3.37
N LYS A 221 22.42 8.81 -2.12
CA LYS A 221 23.75 9.04 -1.48
C LYS A 221 24.04 7.88 -0.52
N ARG A 222 24.97 7.02 -0.87
CA ARG A 222 25.29 5.77 -0.13
C ARG A 222 25.63 5.97 1.35
N TRP A 223 26.30 7.07 1.72
CA TRP A 223 26.65 7.35 3.11
C TRP A 223 25.42 7.56 4.00
N MET A 224 24.30 7.98 3.44
CA MET A 224 23.04 8.17 4.18
C MET A 224 22.42 6.86 4.67
N VAL A 225 22.84 5.72 4.14
CA VAL A 225 22.42 4.40 4.66
C VAL A 225 22.86 4.20 6.13
N ILE A 226 23.90 4.88 6.55
CA ILE A 226 24.37 4.91 7.96
C ILE A 226 23.74 6.11 8.68
N ALA A 227 23.74 7.28 8.06
CA ALA A 227 23.24 8.51 8.68
C ALA A 227 21.73 8.49 8.94
N ALA A 228 20.93 8.00 7.98
CA ALA A 228 19.46 8.01 8.15
C ALA A 228 18.98 7.12 9.31
N PRO A 229 19.44 5.86 9.47
CA PRO A 229 19.12 5.08 10.67
C PRO A 229 19.62 5.72 11.97
N ALA A 230 20.81 6.32 11.98
CA ALA A 230 21.33 7.01 13.17
C ALA A 230 20.45 8.19 13.58
N VAL A 231 19.99 9.02 12.61
CA VAL A 231 19.05 10.11 12.87
C VAL A 231 17.69 9.57 13.33
N ALA A 232 17.20 8.48 12.74
CA ALA A 232 15.94 7.86 13.17
C ALA A 232 16.04 7.33 14.62
N LEU A 233 17.13 6.65 14.97
CA LEU A 233 17.37 6.16 16.33
C LEU A 233 17.48 7.31 17.34
N LEU A 234 18.18 8.39 16.99
CA LEU A 234 18.23 9.59 17.81
C LEU A 234 16.84 10.20 18.01
N GLY A 235 16.04 10.29 16.93
CA GLY A 235 14.66 10.76 17.00
C GLY A 235 13.79 9.90 17.94
N ILE A 236 13.94 8.57 17.91
CA ILE A 236 13.25 7.65 18.82
C ILE A 236 13.73 7.86 20.26
N ALA A 237 15.05 8.02 20.49
CA ALA A 237 15.59 8.25 21.82
C ALA A 237 15.12 9.56 22.45
N LEU A 238 14.81 10.57 21.65
CA LEU A 238 14.26 11.85 22.09
C LEU A 238 12.72 11.91 22.08
N ALA A 239 12.05 10.87 21.59
CA ALA A 239 10.60 10.81 21.50
C ALA A 239 9.95 10.64 22.90
N PRO A 240 8.64 10.97 23.05
CA PRO A 240 7.88 10.66 24.27
C PRO A 240 7.93 9.16 24.64
N SER A 241 7.85 8.86 25.95
CA SER A 241 7.96 7.50 26.47
C SER A 241 7.02 6.50 25.80
N ALA A 242 5.79 6.88 25.50
CA ALA A 242 4.82 6.02 24.80
C ALA A 242 5.32 5.58 23.42
N MET A 243 6.00 6.47 22.68
CA MET A 243 6.60 6.14 21.39
C MET A 243 7.82 5.24 21.51
N GLN A 244 8.69 5.50 22.51
CA GLN A 244 9.82 4.63 22.80
C GLN A 244 9.33 3.23 23.19
N GLU A 245 8.27 3.16 23.98
CA GLU A 245 7.60 1.92 24.36
C GLU A 245 7.04 1.18 23.15
N ARG A 246 6.39 1.90 22.22
CA ARG A 246 5.88 1.34 20.97
C ARG A 246 6.98 0.79 20.09
N PHE A 247 8.10 1.48 19.98
CA PHE A 247 9.27 1.02 19.22
C PHE A 247 9.89 -0.23 19.86
N THR A 248 10.09 -0.20 21.18
CA THR A 248 10.66 -1.36 21.90
C THR A 248 9.77 -2.59 21.86
N SER A 249 8.44 -2.40 21.72
CA SER A 249 7.48 -3.50 21.59
C SER A 249 7.62 -4.30 20.28
N ILE A 250 8.40 -3.83 19.31
CA ILE A 250 8.80 -4.62 18.14
C ILE A 250 9.64 -5.82 18.59
N PHE A 251 10.54 -5.61 19.57
CA PHE A 251 11.48 -6.62 20.06
C PHE A 251 11.00 -7.30 21.35
N LYS A 252 10.26 -6.57 22.21
CA LYS A 252 9.75 -7.04 23.51
C LYS A 252 8.24 -6.74 23.59
N PRO A 253 7.39 -7.55 22.94
CA PRO A 253 5.96 -7.29 22.91
C PRO A 253 5.31 -7.46 24.28
N LYS A 254 4.36 -6.56 24.61
CA LYS A 254 3.50 -6.64 25.79
C LYS A 254 2.25 -7.46 25.49
N SER A 255 1.49 -7.81 26.54
CA SER A 255 0.23 -8.55 26.43
C SER A 255 -0.85 -7.80 25.64
N VAL A 256 -0.84 -6.47 25.66
CA VAL A 256 -1.74 -5.59 24.87
C VAL A 256 -1.35 -5.48 23.40
N ASP A 257 -0.14 -5.91 23.04
CA ASP A 257 0.34 -5.85 21.67
C ASP A 257 -0.25 -6.96 20.80
N SER A 258 -0.39 -6.64 19.51
CA SER A 258 -0.93 -7.56 18.51
C SER A 258 -0.08 -8.82 18.21
N ASN A 259 1.04 -9.01 18.89
CA ASN A 259 1.96 -10.10 18.55
C ASN A 259 1.41 -11.46 18.99
N GLN A 260 0.70 -11.55 20.13
CA GLN A 260 0.19 -12.82 20.63
C GLN A 260 -0.85 -13.42 19.67
N PHE A 261 -1.83 -12.65 19.26
CA PHE A 261 -2.83 -13.17 18.33
C PHE A 261 -2.25 -13.44 16.93
N ARG A 262 -1.19 -12.73 16.52
CA ARG A 262 -0.50 -13.06 15.25
C ARG A 262 0.19 -14.41 15.27
N VAL A 263 0.78 -14.81 16.39
CA VAL A 263 1.32 -16.18 16.55
C VAL A 263 0.21 -17.22 16.35
N VAL A 264 -0.96 -16.98 16.95
CA VAL A 264 -2.13 -17.85 16.77
C VAL A 264 -2.56 -17.90 15.31
N THR A 265 -2.75 -16.72 14.66
CA THR A 265 -3.18 -16.66 13.25
C THR A 265 -2.19 -17.35 12.31
N TRP A 266 -0.89 -17.16 12.52
CA TRP A 266 0.14 -17.78 11.68
C TRP A 266 0.22 -19.30 11.86
N ARG A 267 0.15 -19.79 13.10
CA ARG A 267 0.14 -21.24 13.37
C ARG A 267 -1.11 -21.89 12.79
N THR A 268 -2.27 -21.24 12.93
CA THR A 268 -3.54 -21.68 12.33
C THR A 268 -3.44 -21.68 10.81
N GLY A 269 -2.96 -20.58 10.21
CA GLY A 269 -2.78 -20.48 8.76
C GLY A 269 -1.83 -21.53 8.19
N LEU A 270 -0.73 -21.86 8.88
CA LEU A 270 0.16 -22.95 8.47
C LEU A 270 -0.55 -24.31 8.46
N ARG A 271 -1.47 -24.58 9.39
CA ARG A 271 -2.28 -25.81 9.37
C ARG A 271 -3.26 -25.82 8.19
N MET A 272 -3.89 -24.67 7.86
CA MET A 272 -4.73 -24.52 6.69
C MET A 272 -3.96 -24.82 5.39
N VAL A 273 -2.78 -24.21 5.23
CA VAL A 273 -1.91 -24.44 4.05
C VAL A 273 -1.48 -25.91 3.94
N LYS A 274 -1.12 -26.55 5.07
CA LYS A 274 -0.76 -27.97 5.08
C LYS A 274 -1.92 -28.87 4.66
N ALA A 275 -3.15 -28.52 5.07
CA ALA A 275 -4.36 -29.29 4.73
C ALA A 275 -4.79 -29.06 3.27
N HIS A 276 -4.63 -27.84 2.74
CA HIS A 276 -5.11 -27.45 1.42
C HIS A 276 -4.03 -26.72 0.59
N PRO A 277 -2.88 -27.39 0.25
CA PRO A 277 -1.72 -26.71 -0.33
C PRO A 277 -1.93 -26.21 -1.76
N TRP A 278 -2.80 -26.85 -2.54
CA TRP A 278 -2.92 -26.58 -3.98
C TRP A 278 -3.92 -25.47 -4.32
N LEU A 279 -5.12 -25.54 -3.77
CA LEU A 279 -6.22 -24.61 -4.10
C LEU A 279 -6.60 -23.72 -2.91
N GLY A 280 -6.04 -23.97 -1.72
CA GLY A 280 -6.45 -23.32 -0.50
C GLY A 280 -7.84 -23.78 -0.04
N LEU A 281 -8.39 -23.07 0.94
CA LEU A 281 -9.75 -23.29 1.45
C LEU A 281 -10.82 -22.63 0.58
N GLY A 282 -10.45 -21.59 -0.15
CA GLY A 282 -11.34 -20.71 -0.89
C GLY A 282 -11.32 -19.28 -0.32
N PRO A 283 -11.66 -18.26 -1.15
CA PRO A 283 -11.81 -16.88 -0.72
C PRO A 283 -12.78 -16.76 0.46
N GLU A 284 -12.39 -16.00 1.51
CA GLU A 284 -13.06 -15.77 2.81
C GLU A 284 -13.13 -17.02 3.74
N GLU A 285 -12.88 -18.24 3.27
CA GLU A 285 -12.93 -19.44 4.08
C GLU A 285 -11.93 -19.49 5.24
N PRO A 286 -10.70 -18.93 5.16
CA PRO A 286 -9.80 -18.90 6.31
C PRO A 286 -10.40 -18.24 7.54
N HIS A 287 -11.26 -17.22 7.37
CA HIS A 287 -11.98 -16.58 8.46
C HIS A 287 -13.10 -17.49 9.00
N LEU A 288 -13.93 -18.03 8.13
CA LEU A 288 -15.09 -18.85 8.49
C LEU A 288 -14.69 -20.16 9.16
N GLN A 289 -13.58 -20.76 8.71
CA GLN A 289 -13.09 -22.03 9.23
C GLN A 289 -11.96 -21.87 10.27
N PHE A 290 -11.68 -20.67 10.75
CA PHE A 290 -10.53 -20.38 11.61
C PHE A 290 -10.43 -21.33 12.80
N GLU A 291 -11.50 -21.47 13.57
CA GLU A 291 -11.55 -22.29 14.78
C GLU A 291 -11.23 -23.78 14.55
N LYS A 292 -11.59 -24.34 13.37
CA LYS A 292 -11.31 -25.72 12.99
C LYS A 292 -9.82 -26.03 12.88
N TYR A 293 -9.00 -25.01 12.55
CA TYR A 293 -7.57 -25.17 12.31
C TYR A 293 -6.69 -24.63 13.44
N VAL A 294 -7.27 -24.04 14.51
CA VAL A 294 -6.48 -23.59 15.67
C VAL A 294 -5.79 -24.79 16.29
N PRO A 295 -4.46 -24.74 16.53
CA PRO A 295 -3.73 -25.81 17.20
C PRO A 295 -4.28 -26.10 18.61
N GLU A 296 -4.37 -27.38 18.96
CA GLU A 296 -4.94 -27.83 20.26
C GLU A 296 -4.11 -27.38 21.47
N ASP A 297 -2.80 -27.17 21.27
CA ASP A 297 -1.88 -26.70 22.29
C ASP A 297 -1.97 -25.17 22.54
N ILE A 298 -2.82 -24.45 21.80
CA ILE A 298 -3.07 -23.03 22.06
C ILE A 298 -4.10 -22.88 23.18
N PRO A 299 -3.72 -22.19 24.28
CA PRO A 299 -4.62 -22.01 25.43
C PRO A 299 -5.91 -21.26 25.04
N ARG A 300 -7.00 -21.61 25.73
CA ARG A 300 -8.28 -20.92 25.60
C ARG A 300 -8.57 -20.12 26.89
N PRO A 301 -9.19 -18.90 26.76
CA PRO A 301 -9.64 -18.23 25.54
C PRO A 301 -8.45 -17.75 24.69
N LEU A 302 -8.66 -17.60 23.36
CA LEU A 302 -7.64 -17.05 22.48
C LEU A 302 -7.26 -15.63 22.88
N PRO A 303 -6.01 -15.19 22.64
CA PRO A 303 -5.60 -13.81 22.87
C PRO A 303 -6.54 -12.80 22.20
N SER A 304 -6.77 -11.66 22.87
CA SER A 304 -7.57 -10.59 22.29
C SER A 304 -6.98 -10.14 20.95
N GLY A 305 -7.83 -10.04 19.92
CA GLY A 305 -7.42 -9.63 18.57
C GLY A 305 -8.48 -9.93 17.53
N TRP A 306 -8.23 -9.49 16.30
CA TRP A 306 -9.12 -9.74 15.19
C TRP A 306 -8.62 -10.90 14.31
N TYR A 307 -9.44 -11.91 14.12
CA TYR A 307 -9.11 -13.14 13.43
C TYR A 307 -9.73 -13.23 12.01
N GLY A 308 -10.16 -12.11 11.44
CA GLY A 308 -10.74 -12.03 10.10
C GLY A 308 -9.76 -12.31 8.95
N HIS A 309 -8.45 -12.19 9.19
CA HIS A 309 -7.41 -12.62 8.26
C HIS A 309 -6.12 -13.01 9.01
N LEU A 310 -5.13 -13.56 8.29
CA LEU A 310 -3.93 -14.14 8.90
C LEU A 310 -2.80 -13.13 9.17
N HIS A 311 -3.01 -11.84 8.94
CA HIS A 311 -1.99 -10.78 9.15
C HIS A 311 -0.62 -11.11 8.55
N ASN A 312 -0.62 -11.69 7.38
CA ASN A 312 0.54 -12.00 6.53
C ASN A 312 0.02 -12.33 5.14
N ILE A 313 0.36 -11.51 4.14
CA ILE A 313 -0.19 -11.63 2.78
C ILE A 313 0.15 -12.98 2.14
N TYR A 314 1.37 -13.47 2.36
CA TYR A 314 1.85 -14.71 1.76
C TYR A 314 1.12 -15.91 2.35
N LEU A 315 1.04 -15.97 3.68
CA LEU A 315 0.36 -17.03 4.39
C LEU A 315 -1.14 -17.01 4.12
N HIS A 316 -1.74 -15.80 4.11
CA HIS A 316 -3.17 -15.65 3.86
C HIS A 316 -3.55 -16.16 2.46
N TYR A 317 -2.85 -15.71 1.41
CA TYR A 317 -3.16 -16.17 0.06
C TYR A 317 -2.79 -17.64 -0.18
N ALA A 318 -1.78 -18.17 0.51
CA ALA A 318 -1.50 -19.59 0.46
C ALA A 318 -2.61 -20.44 1.13
N ALA A 319 -3.15 -19.97 2.26
CA ALA A 319 -4.26 -20.63 2.96
C ALA A 319 -5.60 -20.49 2.20
N GLU A 320 -5.82 -19.30 1.62
CA GLU A 320 -7.06 -18.97 0.92
C GLU A 320 -7.12 -19.55 -0.50
N ARG A 321 -6.03 -19.43 -1.29
CA ARG A 321 -5.98 -19.67 -2.75
C ARG A 321 -4.95 -20.69 -3.16
N GLY A 322 -4.27 -21.31 -2.20
CA GLY A 322 -3.21 -22.28 -2.41
C GLY A 322 -1.84 -21.69 -2.69
N ILE A 323 -0.80 -22.48 -2.48
CA ILE A 323 0.60 -22.11 -2.71
C ILE A 323 0.84 -21.66 -4.17
N PRO A 324 0.30 -22.33 -5.23
CA PRO A 324 0.53 -21.89 -6.60
C PRO A 324 0.06 -20.46 -6.86
N THR A 325 -1.13 -20.08 -6.40
CA THR A 325 -1.67 -18.70 -6.58
C THR A 325 -0.87 -17.68 -5.78
N MET A 326 -0.42 -18.02 -4.56
CA MET A 326 0.48 -17.18 -3.77
C MET A 326 1.83 -16.98 -4.50
N LEU A 327 2.40 -18.03 -5.09
CA LEU A 327 3.65 -17.91 -5.87
C LEU A 327 3.48 -17.05 -7.13
N VAL A 328 2.31 -17.04 -7.75
CA VAL A 328 1.98 -16.15 -8.87
C VAL A 328 1.95 -14.68 -8.40
N LEU A 329 1.39 -14.39 -7.23
CA LEU A 329 1.47 -13.06 -6.64
C LEU A 329 2.93 -12.64 -6.42
N LEU A 330 3.75 -13.51 -5.83
CA LEU A 330 5.16 -13.23 -5.61
C LEU A 330 5.90 -13.00 -6.96
N TRP A 331 5.62 -13.82 -7.96
CA TRP A 331 6.13 -13.60 -9.32
C TRP A 331 5.74 -12.23 -9.86
N MET A 332 4.47 -11.81 -9.71
CA MET A 332 4.03 -10.49 -10.15
C MET A 332 4.83 -9.37 -9.48
N LEU A 333 5.04 -9.42 -8.16
CA LEU A 333 5.82 -8.42 -7.43
C LEU A 333 7.30 -8.40 -7.88
N LEU A 334 7.91 -9.57 -8.04
CA LEU A 334 9.29 -9.70 -8.52
C LEU A 334 9.44 -9.24 -9.98
N GLN A 335 8.45 -9.49 -10.83
CA GLN A 335 8.43 -9.01 -12.22
C GLN A 335 8.41 -7.48 -12.26
N ILE A 336 7.59 -6.82 -11.42
CA ILE A 336 7.56 -5.35 -11.33
C ILE A 336 8.94 -4.81 -10.92
N LEU A 337 9.54 -5.39 -9.87
CA LEU A 337 10.88 -5.00 -9.41
C LEU A 337 11.94 -5.18 -10.52
N TYR A 338 11.92 -6.30 -11.21
CA TYR A 338 12.84 -6.60 -12.30
C TYR A 338 12.70 -5.61 -13.47
N ASP A 339 11.46 -5.37 -13.92
CA ASP A 339 11.18 -4.46 -15.03
C ASP A 339 11.62 -3.03 -14.71
N PHE A 340 11.29 -2.54 -13.51
CA PHE A 340 11.66 -1.18 -13.07
C PHE A 340 13.17 -1.05 -12.89
N TRP A 341 13.81 -2.06 -12.28
CA TRP A 341 15.27 -2.11 -12.17
C TRP A 341 15.96 -2.13 -13.52
N ARG A 342 15.50 -2.96 -14.44
CA ARG A 342 16.03 -3.00 -15.81
C ARG A 342 15.85 -1.67 -16.51
N GLY A 343 14.68 -1.01 -16.33
CA GLY A 343 14.42 0.32 -16.85
C GLY A 343 15.43 1.36 -16.34
N LEU A 344 15.70 1.37 -15.03
CA LEU A 344 16.70 2.28 -14.43
C LEU A 344 18.11 2.12 -15.00
N ARG A 345 18.50 0.88 -15.33
CA ARG A 345 19.85 0.59 -15.84
C ARG A 345 20.13 1.15 -17.24
N ILE A 346 19.09 1.41 -18.03
CA ILE A 346 19.24 1.96 -19.39
C ILE A 346 19.04 3.48 -19.43
N LEU A 347 18.59 4.10 -18.34
CA LEU A 347 18.42 5.54 -18.28
C LEU A 347 19.74 6.28 -18.14
N PRO A 348 19.91 7.45 -18.82
CA PRO A 348 21.10 8.28 -18.66
C PRO A 348 21.25 8.74 -17.20
N PRO A 349 22.47 9.04 -16.74
CA PRO A 349 22.68 9.55 -15.38
C PRO A 349 22.04 10.92 -15.19
N GLY A 350 21.62 11.22 -13.95
CA GLY A 350 21.04 12.50 -13.57
C GLY A 350 19.56 12.42 -13.21
N PRO A 351 18.97 13.50 -12.67
CA PRO A 351 17.56 13.56 -12.31
C PRO A 351 16.68 13.46 -13.56
N SER A 352 15.63 12.65 -13.51
CA SER A 352 14.61 12.55 -14.55
C SER A 352 13.27 12.10 -13.97
N ASN A 353 12.17 12.39 -14.70
CA ASN A 353 10.84 11.96 -14.28
C ASN A 353 10.71 10.43 -14.31
N ARG A 354 11.35 9.78 -15.27
CA ARG A 354 11.42 8.30 -15.33
C ARG A 354 12.12 7.74 -14.10
N ARG A 355 13.24 8.35 -13.65
CA ARG A 355 13.97 7.91 -12.47
C ARG A 355 13.15 7.99 -11.21
N PHE A 356 12.42 9.11 -10.98
CA PHE A 356 11.63 9.21 -9.77
C PHE A 356 10.49 8.18 -9.74
N LEU A 357 9.81 7.95 -10.90
CA LEU A 357 8.73 6.96 -10.99
C LEU A 357 9.24 5.53 -10.77
N LEU A 358 10.37 5.19 -11.37
CA LEU A 358 10.92 3.84 -11.22
C LEU A 358 11.52 3.60 -9.84
N HIS A 359 12.26 4.56 -9.26
CA HIS A 359 12.76 4.42 -7.89
C HIS A 359 11.62 4.43 -6.86
N GLY A 360 10.63 5.32 -7.03
CA GLY A 360 9.44 5.36 -6.19
C GLY A 360 8.64 4.06 -6.27
N GLY A 361 8.45 3.54 -7.50
CA GLY A 361 7.77 2.26 -7.74
C GLY A 361 8.50 1.07 -7.09
N ILE A 362 9.82 0.97 -7.24
CA ILE A 362 10.61 -0.09 -6.55
C ILE A 362 10.48 0.05 -5.03
N ALA A 363 10.63 1.27 -4.49
CA ALA A 363 10.52 1.51 -3.07
C ALA A 363 9.13 1.13 -2.53
N ALA A 364 8.06 1.46 -3.26
CA ALA A 364 6.69 1.10 -2.89
C ALA A 364 6.45 -0.42 -2.92
N VAL A 365 6.96 -1.13 -3.94
CA VAL A 365 6.87 -2.61 -3.99
C VAL A 365 7.64 -3.25 -2.86
N LEU A 366 8.87 -2.78 -2.56
CA LEU A 366 9.66 -3.28 -1.43
C LEU A 366 8.97 -3.02 -0.09
N ALA A 367 8.36 -1.85 0.09
CA ALA A 367 7.56 -1.52 1.27
C ALA A 367 6.36 -2.47 1.41
N THR A 368 5.59 -2.68 0.33
CA THR A 368 4.46 -3.61 0.28
C THR A 368 4.88 -5.04 0.63
N MET A 369 6.00 -5.50 0.09
CA MET A 369 6.53 -6.83 0.40
C MET A 369 6.96 -6.95 1.87
N ALA A 370 7.61 -5.93 2.42
CA ALA A 370 8.05 -5.92 3.82
C ALA A 370 6.86 -5.87 4.80
N GLU A 371 5.87 -5.01 4.57
CA GLU A 371 4.65 -4.95 5.36
C GLU A 371 3.84 -6.24 5.25
N GLY A 372 3.82 -6.86 4.07
CA GLY A 372 3.11 -8.09 3.78
C GLY A 372 3.49 -9.28 4.68
N PHE A 373 4.63 -9.24 5.35
CA PHE A 373 4.97 -10.24 6.37
C PHE A 373 4.16 -10.11 7.66
N VAL A 374 3.59 -8.95 7.93
CA VAL A 374 2.89 -8.65 9.18
C VAL A 374 1.47 -8.13 8.99
N GLU A 375 1.03 -7.97 7.73
CA GLU A 375 -0.33 -7.49 7.41
C GLU A 375 -0.81 -8.03 6.06
N LEU A 376 -2.14 -8.02 5.83
CA LEU A 376 -2.79 -8.32 4.55
C LEU A 376 -3.04 -7.01 3.78
N ASN A 377 -1.98 -6.28 3.48
CA ASN A 377 -2.06 -4.93 2.92
C ASN A 377 -2.75 -4.85 1.54
N LEU A 378 -2.43 -5.74 0.59
CA LEU A 378 -3.09 -5.77 -0.72
C LEU A 378 -4.51 -6.39 -0.69
N GLY A 379 -5.00 -6.83 0.46
CA GLY A 379 -6.40 -7.21 0.68
C GLY A 379 -7.32 -6.00 0.91
N ASP A 380 -6.74 -4.85 1.27
CA ASP A 380 -7.43 -3.58 1.43
C ASP A 380 -7.57 -2.89 0.06
N SER A 381 -8.78 -2.47 -0.28
CA SER A 381 -9.07 -1.92 -1.62
C SER A 381 -8.44 -0.56 -1.85
N GLU A 382 -8.33 0.28 -0.83
CA GLU A 382 -7.70 1.60 -0.89
C GLU A 382 -6.19 1.45 -1.12
N VAL A 383 -5.55 0.61 -0.33
CA VAL A 383 -4.10 0.32 -0.43
C VAL A 383 -3.78 -0.32 -1.78
N LEU A 384 -4.60 -1.29 -2.23
CA LEU A 384 -4.45 -1.93 -3.54
C LEU A 384 -4.59 -0.91 -4.68
N THR A 385 -5.57 0.00 -4.62
CA THR A 385 -5.76 1.05 -5.63
C THR A 385 -4.51 1.92 -5.77
N MET A 386 -3.97 2.45 -4.66
CA MET A 386 -2.74 3.26 -4.68
C MET A 386 -1.54 2.46 -5.22
N PHE A 387 -1.39 1.20 -4.81
CA PHE A 387 -0.36 0.32 -5.32
C PHE A 387 -0.46 0.15 -6.84
N LEU A 388 -1.66 -0.12 -7.38
CA LEU A 388 -1.89 -0.27 -8.82
C LEU A 388 -1.62 1.02 -9.61
N VAL A 389 -1.96 2.18 -9.04
CA VAL A 389 -1.61 3.50 -9.63
C VAL A 389 -0.10 3.67 -9.72
N ILE A 390 0.65 3.38 -8.64
CA ILE A 390 2.12 3.45 -8.64
C ILE A 390 2.70 2.52 -9.71
N VAL A 391 2.21 1.29 -9.77
CA VAL A 391 2.67 0.29 -10.74
C VAL A 391 2.37 0.75 -12.17
N ALA A 392 1.15 1.23 -12.45
CA ALA A 392 0.78 1.77 -13.78
C ALA A 392 1.70 2.91 -14.20
N CYS A 393 1.92 3.90 -13.32
CA CYS A 393 2.81 5.03 -13.58
C CYS A 393 4.29 4.62 -13.77
N GLY A 394 4.75 3.62 -13.02
CA GLY A 394 6.08 3.04 -13.21
C GLY A 394 6.24 2.38 -14.59
N TYR A 395 5.22 1.63 -15.04
CA TYR A 395 5.23 1.06 -16.40
C TYR A 395 5.10 2.11 -17.50
N LEU A 396 4.32 3.20 -17.29
CA LEU A 396 4.31 4.35 -18.21
C LEU A 396 5.71 4.95 -18.38
N ALA A 397 6.50 5.01 -17.32
CA ALA A 397 7.89 5.48 -17.39
C ALA A 397 8.81 4.58 -18.22
N LEU A 398 8.42 3.32 -18.52
CA LEU A 398 9.14 2.41 -19.41
C LEU A 398 8.73 2.51 -20.87
N GLU A 399 7.61 3.18 -21.18
CA GLU A 399 7.14 3.39 -22.57
C GLU A 399 8.08 4.38 -23.29
N LYS A 400 8.61 3.97 -24.45
CA LYS A 400 9.60 4.75 -25.21
C LYS A 400 8.97 5.92 -25.98
N ASP A 401 7.71 5.77 -26.36
CA ASP A 401 6.93 6.73 -27.14
C ASP A 401 6.39 7.89 -26.29
N LEU A 402 6.60 7.87 -24.98
CA LEU A 402 6.19 8.95 -24.08
C LEU A 402 7.36 9.87 -23.75
N ALA A 403 7.16 11.19 -23.95
CA ALA A 403 8.10 12.22 -23.55
C ALA A 403 8.01 12.46 -22.02
N PHE A 404 8.71 11.65 -21.23
CA PHE A 404 8.76 11.78 -19.76
C PHE A 404 9.96 12.59 -19.26
N ASP A 405 10.91 12.92 -20.14
CA ASP A 405 12.14 13.69 -19.83
C ASP A 405 12.25 14.92 -20.72
#